data_4bc11c4e6d51f0ca4a1dca6643c10fd1
#
_entry.id   4bc11c4e6d51f0ca4a1dca6643c10fd1
#
_cell.length_a   1.000
_cell.length_b   1.000
_cell.length_c   1.000
_cell.angle_alpha   90.00
_cell.angle_beta   90.00
_cell.angle_gamma   90.00
#
_symmetry.space_group_name_H-M   'P 1'
#
loop_
_entity.id
_entity.type
_entity.pdbx_description
1 polymer ?
#
loop_
_entity_poly.entity_id
_entity_poly.type
_entity_poly.pdbx_seq_one_letter_code
_entity_poly.pdbx_strand_id
1 'polypeptide(L)'
;MKKMLLGMICLMIVPFSLRAANVIQEISVGAFSELDVRTVGNVYLIQGNKESVRIESNKDVSDYIVVKNSGNKLTVTTKGLHSWHGKLDIYITVRNLTNAYFKAVGNIQTKNTLHGKMLQLTVNAAGNINFDLNCAQFNADFSAIGNVNLSGSAAHAEIHNSATGNVRAGDFRADVLDVHLSGVGNVTLFAGKEISIDASGTGNITYKGNPVVKHLSKHGTGVVKPE
;
A
#
# COMPACT_ATOMS: atom_id res chain seq x y z
N MET A 1 62.16 52.43 -1.24
CA MET A 1 61.35 51.63 -2.16
C MET A 1 60.57 50.61 -1.36
N LYS A 2 59.27 50.91 -1.06
CA LYS A 2 58.38 50.02 -0.31
C LYS A 2 57.61 49.17 -1.33
N LYS A 3 57.80 47.85 -1.31
CA LYS A 3 57.00 46.90 -2.11
C LYS A 3 55.70 46.66 -1.40
N MET A 4 54.63 47.09 -2.02
CA MET A 4 53.23 46.81 -1.61
C MET A 4 52.84 45.40 -2.11
N LEU A 5 52.61 44.47 -1.18
CA LEU A 5 52.15 43.12 -1.47
C LEU A 5 50.63 43.16 -1.54
N LEU A 6 50.08 43.02 -2.75
CA LEU A 6 48.62 42.98 -3.00
C LEU A 6 48.12 41.56 -2.74
N GLY A 7 47.50 41.32 -1.59
CA GLY A 7 46.92 40.05 -1.25
C GLY A 7 45.59 39.87 -2.00
N MET A 8 45.56 38.91 -2.90
CA MET A 8 44.35 38.49 -3.66
C MET A 8 43.49 37.62 -2.77
N ILE A 9 42.40 38.17 -2.23
CA ILE A 9 41.39 37.44 -1.49
C ILE A 9 40.53 36.68 -2.53
N CYS A 10 40.73 35.35 -2.62
CA CYS A 10 39.90 34.47 -3.41
C CYS A 10 38.59 34.19 -2.64
N LEU A 11 37.52 34.87 -3.00
CA LEU A 11 36.19 34.65 -2.45
C LEU A 11 35.66 33.33 -3.00
N MET A 12 35.74 32.23 -2.23
CA MET A 12 35.11 30.98 -2.56
C MET A 12 33.56 31.15 -2.43
N ILE A 13 32.89 31.28 -3.54
CA ILE A 13 31.43 31.17 -3.61
C ILE A 13 31.08 29.69 -3.47
N VAL A 14 30.72 29.26 -2.26
CA VAL A 14 30.12 27.95 -2.03
C VAL A 14 28.68 28.00 -2.56
N PRO A 15 28.30 27.19 -3.57
CA PRO A 15 26.94 27.16 -4.03
C PRO A 15 26.04 26.59 -2.92
N PHE A 16 25.27 27.45 -2.29
CA PHE A 16 24.25 27.04 -1.32
C PHE A 16 23.10 26.42 -2.13
N SER A 17 23.11 25.08 -2.23
CA SER A 17 22.00 24.34 -2.83
C SER A 17 20.77 24.49 -1.93
N LEU A 18 19.89 25.41 -2.24
CA LEU A 18 18.56 25.49 -1.66
C LEU A 18 17.80 24.22 -2.05
N ARG A 19 17.80 23.21 -1.16
CA ARG A 19 16.83 22.12 -1.26
C ARG A 19 15.47 22.71 -0.92
N ALA A 20 14.52 22.62 -1.84
CA ALA A 20 13.14 22.94 -1.54
C ALA A 20 12.73 22.14 -0.30
N ALA A 21 12.35 22.84 0.75
CA ALA A 21 11.88 22.21 1.98
C ALA A 21 10.55 21.50 1.67
N ASN A 22 10.43 20.22 2.06
CA ASN A 22 9.14 19.54 1.99
C ASN A 22 8.15 20.24 2.93
N VAL A 23 6.96 20.49 2.44
CA VAL A 23 5.84 20.95 3.28
C VAL A 23 5.30 19.74 4.03
N ILE A 24 5.27 19.83 5.36
CA ILE A 24 4.74 18.79 6.23
C ILE A 24 3.52 19.36 6.94
N GLN A 25 2.39 18.67 6.83
CA GLN A 25 1.17 19.00 7.53
C GLN A 25 0.76 17.82 8.39
N GLU A 26 0.56 18.04 9.69
CA GLU A 26 0.05 17.04 10.63
C GLU A 26 -1.38 17.39 11.04
N ILE A 27 -2.28 16.41 10.92
CA ILE A 27 -3.71 16.55 11.20
C ILE A 27 -4.08 15.54 12.28
N SER A 28 -4.49 16.03 13.45
CA SER A 28 -5.07 15.18 14.49
C SER A 28 -6.48 14.77 14.07
N VAL A 29 -6.78 13.48 14.17
CA VAL A 29 -8.10 12.93 13.85
C VAL A 29 -8.66 12.18 15.05
N GLY A 30 -9.97 12.04 15.10
CA GLY A 30 -10.64 11.21 16.10
C GLY A 30 -10.40 9.72 15.84
N ALA A 31 -10.81 8.88 16.78
CA ALA A 31 -10.74 7.43 16.60
C ALA A 31 -11.57 6.97 15.39
N PHE A 32 -11.01 6.01 14.63
CA PHE A 32 -11.68 5.38 13.51
C PHE A 32 -11.22 3.92 13.37
N SER A 33 -12.05 3.10 12.75
CA SER A 33 -11.69 1.76 12.30
C SER A 33 -12.01 1.51 10.83
N GLU A 34 -12.66 2.49 10.19
CA GLU A 34 -12.93 2.47 8.75
C GLU A 34 -12.15 3.59 8.06
N LEU A 35 -11.56 3.28 6.92
CA LEU A 35 -10.72 4.20 6.14
C LEU A 35 -11.17 4.26 4.68
N ASP A 36 -11.35 5.46 4.15
CA ASP A 36 -11.64 5.71 2.74
C ASP A 36 -10.61 6.72 2.19
N VAL A 37 -9.69 6.27 1.36
CA VAL A 37 -8.65 7.11 0.77
C VAL A 37 -8.82 7.20 -0.73
N ARG A 38 -8.94 8.43 -1.24
CA ARG A 38 -9.02 8.70 -2.68
C ARG A 38 -8.01 9.78 -3.04
N THR A 39 -6.90 9.35 -3.65
CA THR A 39 -5.74 10.25 -3.81
C THR A 39 -4.94 10.02 -5.09
N VAL A 40 -4.20 11.06 -5.47
CA VAL A 40 -3.04 10.96 -6.37
C VAL A 40 -1.80 11.16 -5.50
N GLY A 41 -1.07 10.08 -5.21
CA GLY A 41 0.09 10.08 -4.32
C GLY A 41 0.24 8.76 -3.59
N ASN A 42 1.35 8.61 -2.88
CA ASN A 42 1.60 7.40 -2.11
C ASN A 42 0.85 7.44 -0.77
N VAL A 43 0.38 6.27 -0.34
CA VAL A 43 -0.30 6.10 0.93
C VAL A 43 0.50 5.14 1.81
N TYR A 44 0.76 5.57 3.02
CA TYR A 44 1.49 4.81 4.02
C TYR A 44 0.61 4.58 5.24
N LEU A 45 0.34 3.32 5.56
CA LEU A 45 -0.36 2.93 6.78
C LEU A 45 0.64 2.61 7.87
N ILE A 46 0.37 3.10 9.06
CA ILE A 46 1.19 2.86 10.26
C ILE A 46 0.26 2.43 11.37
N GLN A 47 0.49 1.27 11.98
CA GLN A 47 -0.20 0.97 13.22
C GLN A 47 0.52 1.64 14.38
N GLY A 48 -0.23 2.41 15.17
CA GLY A 48 0.29 3.16 16.31
C GLY A 48 -0.74 3.34 17.42
N ASN A 49 -0.37 4.06 18.48
CA ASN A 49 -1.21 4.23 19.67
C ASN A 49 -2.14 5.45 19.59
N LYS A 50 -1.95 6.32 18.59
CA LYS A 50 -2.75 7.55 18.41
C LYS A 50 -2.97 7.77 16.91
N GLU A 51 -4.23 7.97 16.56
CA GLU A 51 -4.63 8.22 15.18
C GLU A 51 -4.15 9.60 14.71
N SER A 52 -3.63 9.65 13.48
CA SER A 52 -3.20 10.90 12.84
C SER A 52 -3.12 10.76 11.33
N VAL A 53 -3.15 11.88 10.63
CA VAL A 53 -2.81 11.98 9.22
C VAL A 53 -1.65 12.97 9.07
N ARG A 54 -0.56 12.53 8.45
CA ARG A 54 0.59 13.38 8.10
C ARG A 54 0.73 13.41 6.58
N ILE A 55 0.84 14.60 6.04
CA ILE A 55 0.97 14.84 4.61
C ILE A 55 2.34 15.47 4.36
N GLU A 56 3.09 14.88 3.43
CA GLU A 56 4.37 15.40 2.96
C GLU A 56 4.29 15.67 1.46
N SER A 57 4.62 16.88 1.06
CA SER A 57 4.63 17.28 -0.35
C SER A 57 5.77 18.26 -0.65
N ASN A 58 6.13 18.40 -1.92
CA ASN A 58 7.13 19.36 -2.37
C ASN A 58 6.55 20.77 -2.63
N LYS A 59 5.25 20.95 -2.45
CA LYS A 59 4.50 22.22 -2.54
C LYS A 59 3.35 22.20 -1.55
N ASP A 60 2.84 23.36 -1.20
CA ASP A 60 1.63 23.44 -0.38
C ASP A 60 0.43 22.85 -1.14
N VAL A 61 -0.22 21.88 -0.51
CA VAL A 61 -1.38 21.14 -1.02
C VAL A 61 -2.57 21.21 -0.08
N SER A 62 -2.53 22.07 0.92
CA SER A 62 -3.55 22.18 1.98
C SER A 62 -4.97 22.40 1.43
N ASP A 63 -5.12 23.21 0.38
CA ASP A 63 -6.40 23.48 -0.27
C ASP A 63 -6.93 22.30 -1.10
N TYR A 64 -6.06 21.35 -1.43
CA TYR A 64 -6.39 20.22 -2.30
C TYR A 64 -6.64 18.92 -1.54
N ILE A 65 -6.33 18.86 -0.25
CA ILE A 65 -6.52 17.66 0.57
C ILE A 65 -7.61 17.89 1.59
N VAL A 66 -8.60 17.01 1.56
CA VAL A 66 -9.70 17.02 2.53
C VAL A 66 -9.56 15.79 3.42
N VAL A 67 -9.38 16.04 4.71
CA VAL A 67 -9.39 15.01 5.76
C VAL A 67 -10.65 15.20 6.59
N LYS A 68 -11.53 14.21 6.61
CA LYS A 68 -12.79 14.25 7.33
C LYS A 68 -12.97 13.01 8.18
N ASN A 69 -13.11 13.17 9.47
CA ASN A 69 -13.54 12.11 10.38
C ASN A 69 -15.04 12.24 10.63
N SER A 70 -15.81 11.17 10.41
CA SER A 70 -17.25 11.11 10.62
C SER A 70 -17.62 9.80 11.29
N GLY A 71 -17.95 9.86 12.57
CA GLY A 71 -18.15 8.66 13.39
C GLY A 71 -16.89 7.81 13.39
N ASN A 72 -17.03 6.56 12.99
CA ASN A 72 -15.95 5.57 12.95
C ASN A 72 -15.15 5.55 11.62
N LYS A 73 -15.44 6.47 10.69
CA LYS A 73 -14.83 6.51 9.36
C LYS A 73 -13.96 7.75 9.16
N LEU A 74 -12.72 7.51 8.77
CA LEU A 74 -11.82 8.54 8.26
C LEU A 74 -11.85 8.55 6.73
N THR A 75 -12.08 9.72 6.15
CA THR A 75 -12.01 9.95 4.70
C THR A 75 -10.87 10.90 4.39
N VAL A 76 -9.99 10.51 3.49
CA VAL A 76 -8.89 11.33 2.97
C VAL A 76 -9.03 11.43 1.46
N THR A 77 -9.23 12.63 0.93
CA THR A 77 -9.50 12.84 -0.49
C THR A 77 -8.65 13.98 -1.03
N THR A 78 -8.04 13.77 -2.19
CA THR A 78 -7.41 14.85 -2.96
C THR A 78 -8.38 15.37 -4.02
N LYS A 79 -8.47 16.70 -4.16
CA LYS A 79 -9.32 17.38 -5.14
C LYS A 79 -8.46 18.23 -6.07
N GLY A 80 -8.79 18.28 -7.36
CA GLY A 80 -8.15 19.19 -8.31
C GLY A 80 -6.69 18.87 -8.67
N LEU A 81 -6.14 17.74 -8.24
CA LEU A 81 -4.75 17.34 -8.50
C LEU A 81 -4.61 16.45 -9.75
N HIS A 82 -5.48 16.57 -10.75
CA HIS A 82 -5.46 15.72 -11.94
C HIS A 82 -4.15 15.79 -12.74
N SER A 83 -3.46 16.94 -12.70
CA SER A 83 -2.17 17.16 -13.37
C SER A 83 -1.03 17.30 -12.35
N TRP A 84 -1.13 16.66 -11.19
CA TRP A 84 -0.10 16.73 -10.18
C TRP A 84 1.13 15.91 -10.60
N HIS A 85 2.28 16.57 -10.66
CA HIS A 85 3.58 15.95 -10.99
C HIS A 85 4.57 16.08 -9.82
N GLY A 86 4.10 16.43 -8.64
CA GLY A 86 4.91 16.59 -7.44
C GLY A 86 4.92 15.36 -6.56
N LYS A 87 5.79 15.37 -5.55
CA LYS A 87 5.76 14.39 -4.47
C LYS A 87 4.54 14.66 -3.58
N LEU A 88 3.75 13.63 -3.32
CA LEU A 88 2.68 13.64 -2.34
C LEU A 88 2.67 12.29 -1.62
N ASP A 89 3.01 12.32 -0.35
CA ASP A 89 3.03 11.16 0.54
C ASP A 89 2.06 11.40 1.70
N ILE A 90 1.11 10.49 1.88
CA ILE A 90 0.08 10.56 2.92
C ILE A 90 0.32 9.42 3.90
N TYR A 91 0.66 9.75 5.14
CA TYR A 91 0.86 8.81 6.23
C TYR A 91 -0.38 8.82 7.11
N ILE A 92 -0.97 7.64 7.32
CA ILE A 92 -2.18 7.48 8.13
C ILE A 92 -1.84 6.52 9.26
N THR A 93 -1.86 7.05 10.49
CA THR A 93 -1.66 6.23 11.68
C THR A 93 -3.02 5.74 12.17
N VAL A 94 -3.13 4.42 12.34
CA VAL A 94 -4.34 3.72 12.79
C VAL A 94 -4.04 2.95 14.08
N ARG A 95 -5.02 2.80 14.97
CA ARG A 95 -4.93 1.90 16.13
C ARG A 95 -5.52 0.54 15.82
N ASN A 96 -6.75 0.54 15.35
CA ASN A 96 -7.47 -0.66 14.96
C ASN A 96 -8.15 -0.40 13.61
N LEU A 97 -7.76 -1.12 12.58
CA LEU A 97 -8.36 -1.03 11.26
C LEU A 97 -9.16 -2.29 10.99
N THR A 98 -10.44 -2.13 10.62
CA THR A 98 -11.32 -3.24 10.25
C THR A 98 -11.68 -3.20 8.78
N ASN A 99 -11.89 -2.01 8.22
CA ASN A 99 -12.24 -1.82 6.83
C ASN A 99 -11.40 -0.71 6.20
N ALA A 100 -10.83 -0.97 5.02
CA ALA A 100 -10.12 0.06 4.27
C ALA A 100 -10.46 0.00 2.78
N TYR A 101 -10.80 1.16 2.24
CA TYR A 101 -11.01 1.37 0.82
C TYR A 101 -9.96 2.34 0.30
N PHE A 102 -9.26 1.94 -0.76
CA PHE A 102 -8.29 2.77 -1.45
C PHE A 102 -8.65 2.92 -2.92
N LYS A 103 -8.67 4.17 -3.38
CA LYS A 103 -8.66 4.51 -4.80
C LYS A 103 -7.50 5.47 -5.04
N ALA A 104 -6.38 4.97 -5.56
CA ALA A 104 -5.14 5.75 -5.60
C ALA A 104 -4.40 5.65 -6.95
N VAL A 105 -3.76 6.76 -7.32
CA VAL A 105 -2.70 6.76 -8.33
C VAL A 105 -1.38 6.98 -7.59
N GLY A 106 -0.68 5.89 -7.28
CA GLY A 106 0.52 5.85 -6.44
C GLY A 106 0.59 4.53 -5.66
N ASN A 107 1.66 4.36 -4.92
CA ASN A 107 1.87 3.15 -4.14
C ASN A 107 1.10 3.20 -2.82
N ILE A 108 0.63 2.03 -2.37
CA ILE A 108 -0.03 1.87 -1.08
C ILE A 108 0.77 0.84 -0.29
N GLN A 109 1.23 1.21 0.91
CA GLN A 109 2.02 0.28 1.71
C GLN A 109 1.85 0.49 3.21
N THR A 110 2.04 -0.57 3.96
CA THR A 110 2.22 -0.51 5.40
C THR A 110 3.68 -0.19 5.75
N LYS A 111 3.92 0.52 6.84
CA LYS A 111 5.27 0.81 7.36
C LYS A 111 5.69 -0.15 8.47
N ASN A 112 4.74 -0.79 9.08
CA ASN A 112 4.90 -1.85 10.07
C ASN A 112 3.74 -2.84 9.91
N THR A 113 3.81 -3.97 10.58
CA THR A 113 2.77 -4.99 10.56
C THR A 113 1.46 -4.45 11.13
N LEU A 114 0.36 -4.59 10.38
CA LEU A 114 -0.97 -4.28 10.88
C LEU A 114 -1.54 -5.49 11.62
N HIS A 115 -1.86 -5.31 12.89
CA HIS A 115 -2.47 -6.35 13.72
C HIS A 115 -3.96 -6.11 13.92
N GLY A 116 -4.77 -7.16 13.81
CA GLY A 116 -6.21 -7.06 14.01
C GLY A 116 -6.91 -8.41 14.12
N LYS A 117 -8.20 -8.39 14.43
CA LYS A 117 -9.01 -9.61 14.38
C LYS A 117 -9.50 -9.87 12.95
N MET A 118 -10.01 -8.85 12.32
CA MET A 118 -10.53 -8.88 10.95
C MET A 118 -10.06 -7.64 10.20
N LEU A 119 -9.65 -7.82 8.96
CA LEU A 119 -9.39 -6.73 8.03
C LEU A 119 -10.06 -7.02 6.70
N GLN A 120 -10.94 -6.12 6.28
CA GLN A 120 -11.49 -6.07 4.93
C GLN A 120 -10.81 -4.95 4.14
N LEU A 121 -10.27 -5.29 2.99
CA LEU A 121 -9.47 -4.39 2.18
C LEU A 121 -9.97 -4.35 0.74
N THR A 122 -10.30 -3.17 0.25
CA THR A 122 -10.63 -2.97 -1.18
C THR A 122 -9.66 -1.96 -1.76
N VAL A 123 -8.91 -2.36 -2.79
CA VAL A 123 -7.88 -1.54 -3.42
C VAL A 123 -8.10 -1.43 -4.92
N ASN A 124 -8.35 -0.20 -5.37
CA ASN A 124 -8.36 0.19 -6.78
C ASN A 124 -7.18 1.14 -7.02
N ALA A 125 -6.08 0.66 -7.56
CA ALA A 125 -4.87 1.48 -7.65
C ALA A 125 -4.14 1.37 -8.99
N ALA A 126 -3.47 2.45 -9.38
CA ALA A 126 -2.39 2.43 -10.34
C ALA A 126 -1.08 2.65 -9.59
N GLY A 127 -0.36 1.57 -9.26
CA GLY A 127 0.84 1.54 -8.44
C GLY A 127 0.99 0.21 -7.70
N ASN A 128 2.11 0.05 -7.01
CA ASN A 128 2.36 -1.16 -6.25
C ASN A 128 1.67 -1.13 -4.89
N ILE A 129 1.22 -2.30 -4.48
CA ILE A 129 0.54 -2.54 -3.21
C ILE A 129 1.45 -3.43 -2.35
N ASN A 130 1.78 -2.99 -1.14
CA ASN A 130 2.62 -3.74 -0.21
C ASN A 130 1.97 -3.73 1.18
N PHE A 131 1.45 -4.88 1.61
CA PHE A 131 0.86 -5.02 2.93
C PHE A 131 1.58 -6.07 3.75
N ASP A 132 1.92 -5.69 4.97
CA ASP A 132 2.35 -6.60 6.03
C ASP A 132 1.28 -6.59 7.13
N LEU A 133 0.68 -7.75 7.40
CA LEU A 133 -0.47 -7.85 8.29
C LEU A 133 -0.51 -9.16 9.07
N ASN A 134 -1.05 -9.10 10.27
CA ASN A 134 -1.29 -10.27 11.12
C ASN A 134 -2.69 -10.17 11.71
N CYS A 135 -3.60 -11.04 11.25
CA CYS A 135 -4.99 -11.02 11.67
C CYS A 135 -5.60 -12.43 11.71
N ALA A 136 -6.77 -12.56 12.33
CA ALA A 136 -7.49 -13.83 12.28
C ALA A 136 -8.22 -14.03 10.95
N GLN A 137 -8.81 -12.95 10.41
CA GLN A 137 -9.54 -12.98 9.14
C GLN A 137 -9.06 -11.84 8.24
N PHE A 138 -8.75 -12.17 7.00
CA PHE A 138 -8.34 -11.23 5.96
C PHE A 138 -9.17 -11.42 4.69
N ASN A 139 -9.93 -10.40 4.30
CA ASN A 139 -10.69 -10.39 3.06
C ASN A 139 -10.19 -9.24 2.20
N ALA A 140 -9.79 -9.52 0.97
CA ALA A 140 -9.21 -8.49 0.11
C ALA A 140 -9.68 -8.57 -1.34
N ASP A 141 -10.05 -7.40 -1.88
CA ASP A 141 -10.32 -7.18 -3.29
C ASP A 141 -9.24 -6.27 -3.89
N PHE A 142 -8.43 -6.81 -4.78
CA PHE A 142 -7.40 -6.06 -5.50
C PHE A 142 -7.78 -5.89 -6.98
N SER A 143 -7.93 -4.63 -7.39
CA SER A 143 -8.09 -4.21 -8.78
C SER A 143 -7.02 -3.17 -9.08
N ALA A 144 -5.84 -3.61 -9.51
CA ALA A 144 -4.68 -2.73 -9.62
C ALA A 144 -3.94 -2.90 -10.94
N ILE A 145 -3.26 -1.83 -11.37
CA ILE A 145 -2.19 -1.89 -12.36
C ILE A 145 -0.89 -1.72 -11.59
N GLY A 146 -0.20 -2.84 -11.35
CA GLY A 146 1.01 -2.93 -10.52
C GLY A 146 1.07 -4.24 -9.74
N ASN A 147 2.16 -4.42 -9.01
CA ASN A 147 2.34 -5.66 -8.24
C ASN A 147 1.63 -5.56 -6.89
N VAL A 148 1.11 -6.72 -6.43
CA VAL A 148 0.55 -6.89 -5.09
C VAL A 148 1.51 -7.77 -4.30
N ASN A 149 2.05 -7.26 -3.21
CA ASN A 149 2.93 -7.99 -2.30
C ASN A 149 2.26 -8.05 -0.93
N LEU A 150 2.10 -9.27 -0.42
CA LEU A 150 1.53 -9.53 0.89
C LEU A 150 2.54 -10.29 1.73
N SER A 151 2.68 -9.90 3.00
CA SER A 151 3.47 -10.59 4.02
C SER A 151 2.73 -10.64 5.35
N GLY A 152 3.21 -11.51 6.27
CA GLY A 152 2.63 -11.69 7.59
C GLY A 152 1.78 -12.95 7.69
N SER A 153 0.61 -12.89 8.36
CA SER A 153 -0.19 -14.10 8.56
C SER A 153 -1.69 -13.85 8.75
N ALA A 154 -2.50 -14.87 8.44
CA ALA A 154 -3.91 -14.94 8.79
C ALA A 154 -4.33 -16.38 9.12
N ALA A 155 -5.33 -16.55 10.01
CA ALA A 155 -5.93 -17.88 10.17
C ALA A 155 -6.80 -18.23 8.95
N HIS A 156 -7.58 -17.26 8.45
CA HIS A 156 -8.38 -17.41 7.23
C HIS A 156 -8.15 -16.20 6.33
N ALA A 157 -7.91 -16.45 5.05
CA ALA A 157 -7.79 -15.40 4.05
C ALA A 157 -8.63 -15.71 2.82
N GLU A 158 -9.35 -14.70 2.34
CA GLU A 158 -10.06 -14.70 1.07
C GLU A 158 -9.56 -13.53 0.21
N ILE A 159 -9.06 -13.84 -0.98
CA ILE A 159 -8.43 -12.86 -1.85
C ILE A 159 -9.02 -12.93 -3.25
N HIS A 160 -9.66 -11.84 -3.65
CA HIS A 160 -10.08 -11.60 -5.02
C HIS A 160 -9.06 -10.70 -5.71
N ASN A 161 -8.46 -11.16 -6.80
CA ASN A 161 -7.46 -10.39 -7.52
C ASN A 161 -7.76 -10.31 -9.02
N SER A 162 -8.02 -9.08 -9.48
CA SER A 162 -8.17 -8.75 -10.90
C SER A 162 -7.05 -7.83 -11.41
N ALA A 163 -5.93 -7.76 -10.68
CA ALA A 163 -4.82 -6.88 -11.02
C ALA A 163 -4.08 -7.30 -12.28
N THR A 164 -3.50 -6.32 -12.96
CA THR A 164 -2.46 -6.54 -13.98
C THR A 164 -1.10 -6.30 -13.34
N GLY A 165 -0.36 -7.38 -13.09
CA GLY A 165 0.91 -7.43 -12.38
C GLY A 165 1.04 -8.71 -11.55
N ASN A 166 2.21 -8.93 -10.98
CA ASN A 166 2.43 -10.13 -10.20
C ASN A 166 1.84 -10.01 -8.78
N VAL A 167 1.32 -11.12 -8.27
CA VAL A 167 0.92 -11.26 -6.86
C VAL A 167 1.97 -12.09 -6.13
N ARG A 168 2.61 -11.49 -5.15
CA ARG A 168 3.62 -12.15 -4.31
C ARG A 168 3.07 -12.23 -2.89
N ALA A 169 2.46 -13.37 -2.58
CA ALA A 169 1.90 -13.69 -1.26
C ALA A 169 2.53 -14.98 -0.68
N GLY A 170 3.71 -15.37 -1.16
CA GLY A 170 4.46 -16.52 -0.63
C GLY A 170 4.98 -16.32 0.79
N ASP A 171 5.08 -15.05 1.25
CA ASP A 171 5.47 -14.67 2.61
C ASP A 171 4.26 -14.31 3.49
N PHE A 172 3.04 -14.41 2.95
CA PHE A 172 1.79 -14.27 3.68
C PHE A 172 1.27 -15.65 4.08
N ARG A 173 1.43 -16.02 5.34
CA ARG A 173 1.14 -17.35 5.86
C ARG A 173 -0.34 -17.44 6.28
N ALA A 174 -1.21 -17.89 5.38
CA ALA A 174 -2.58 -18.22 5.70
C ALA A 174 -2.69 -19.69 6.11
N ASP A 175 -3.46 -20.00 7.17
CA ASP A 175 -3.80 -21.40 7.48
C ASP A 175 -4.78 -21.95 6.44
N VAL A 176 -5.87 -21.22 6.20
CA VAL A 176 -6.87 -21.49 5.17
C VAL A 176 -6.87 -20.34 4.18
N LEU A 177 -6.73 -20.65 2.90
CA LEU A 177 -6.64 -19.65 1.83
C LEU A 177 -7.61 -19.96 0.70
N ASP A 178 -8.52 -19.02 0.43
CA ASP A 178 -9.40 -19.02 -0.72
C ASP A 178 -9.00 -17.89 -1.67
N VAL A 179 -8.72 -18.20 -2.94
CA VAL A 179 -8.32 -17.18 -3.91
C VAL A 179 -9.12 -17.25 -5.22
N HIS A 180 -9.56 -16.09 -5.66
CA HIS A 180 -10.20 -15.87 -6.95
C HIS A 180 -9.34 -14.95 -7.81
N LEU A 181 -8.77 -15.49 -8.90
CA LEU A 181 -7.77 -14.83 -9.71
C LEU A 181 -8.28 -14.64 -11.15
N SER A 182 -8.58 -13.41 -11.53
CA SER A 182 -8.97 -13.05 -12.90
C SER A 182 -7.97 -12.12 -13.60
N GLY A 183 -6.90 -11.76 -12.91
CA GLY A 183 -5.87 -10.83 -13.39
C GLY A 183 -4.87 -11.43 -14.38
N VAL A 184 -3.89 -10.62 -14.75
CA VAL A 184 -2.76 -11.01 -15.62
C VAL A 184 -1.45 -10.86 -14.86
N GLY A 185 -0.71 -11.94 -14.68
CA GLY A 185 0.57 -11.97 -13.97
C GLY A 185 0.80 -13.28 -13.22
N ASN A 186 2.02 -13.50 -12.79
CA ASN A 186 2.33 -14.67 -11.99
C ASN A 186 1.93 -14.48 -10.53
N VAL A 187 1.47 -15.55 -9.90
CA VAL A 187 0.97 -15.55 -8.53
C VAL A 187 1.74 -16.55 -7.69
N THR A 188 2.26 -16.11 -6.56
CA THR A 188 2.86 -16.98 -5.55
C THR A 188 2.05 -16.88 -4.26
N LEU A 189 1.63 -18.02 -3.71
CA LEU A 189 0.76 -18.12 -2.54
C LEU A 189 1.41 -18.98 -1.46
N PHE A 190 0.92 -18.87 -0.24
CA PHE A 190 1.21 -19.81 0.84
C PHE A 190 -0.09 -20.18 1.57
N ALA A 191 -0.32 -21.48 1.77
CA ALA A 191 -1.37 -21.97 2.64
C ALA A 191 -0.84 -23.10 3.52
N GLY A 192 -1.13 -23.02 4.82
CA GLY A 192 -0.60 -24.00 5.79
C GLY A 192 -1.45 -25.27 5.93
N LYS A 193 -2.76 -25.15 5.77
CA LYS A 193 -3.71 -26.25 6.01
C LYS A 193 -4.57 -26.56 4.79
N GLU A 194 -5.25 -25.57 4.25
CA GLU A 194 -6.20 -25.74 3.16
C GLU A 194 -6.06 -24.62 2.13
N ILE A 195 -6.26 -24.98 0.85
CA ILE A 195 -6.27 -24.02 -0.25
C ILE A 195 -7.40 -24.30 -1.22
N SER A 196 -8.10 -23.24 -1.63
CA SER A 196 -9.03 -23.22 -2.75
C SER A 196 -8.54 -22.20 -3.78
N ILE A 197 -8.46 -22.59 -5.04
CA ILE A 197 -8.01 -21.72 -6.14
C ILE A 197 -9.05 -21.77 -7.26
N ASP A 198 -9.61 -20.60 -7.58
CA ASP A 198 -10.38 -20.38 -8.80
C ASP A 198 -9.68 -19.32 -9.65
N ALA A 199 -9.20 -19.71 -10.83
CA ALA A 199 -8.38 -18.87 -11.66
C ALA A 199 -8.87 -18.85 -13.12
N SER A 200 -9.32 -17.71 -13.57
CA SER A 200 -9.69 -17.41 -14.97
C SER A 200 -8.69 -16.53 -15.70
N GLY A 201 -7.70 -15.99 -14.99
CA GLY A 201 -6.69 -15.07 -15.51
C GLY A 201 -5.56 -15.74 -16.31
N THR A 202 -4.57 -14.94 -16.68
CA THR A 202 -3.38 -15.38 -17.43
C THR A 202 -2.13 -15.27 -16.55
N GLY A 203 -1.39 -16.39 -16.40
CA GLY A 203 -0.15 -16.45 -15.62
C GLY A 203 -0.03 -17.77 -14.86
N ASN A 204 1.17 -18.01 -14.36
CA ASN A 204 1.44 -19.20 -13.56
C ASN A 204 1.13 -18.93 -12.08
N ILE A 205 0.56 -19.92 -11.43
CA ILE A 205 0.24 -19.89 -10.00
C ILE A 205 1.08 -20.94 -9.30
N THR A 206 1.87 -20.52 -8.33
CA THR A 206 2.69 -21.42 -7.51
C THR A 206 2.23 -21.28 -6.06
N TYR A 207 1.99 -22.38 -5.36
CA TYR A 207 1.62 -22.36 -3.95
C TYR A 207 2.57 -23.18 -3.09
N LYS A 208 2.80 -22.73 -1.87
CA LYS A 208 3.68 -23.31 -0.83
C LYS A 208 2.85 -23.81 0.35
N GLY A 209 3.50 -24.56 1.27
CA GLY A 209 2.97 -24.93 2.56
C GLY A 209 2.35 -26.31 2.64
N ASN A 210 2.30 -27.06 1.53
CA ASN A 210 1.73 -28.43 1.46
C ASN A 210 0.28 -28.55 1.96
N PRO A 211 -0.64 -27.63 1.57
CA PRO A 211 -2.02 -27.66 2.04
C PRO A 211 -2.84 -28.81 1.42
N VAL A 212 -3.95 -29.14 2.05
CA VAL A 212 -5.01 -29.91 1.41
C VAL A 212 -5.70 -29.04 0.37
N VAL A 213 -5.64 -29.44 -0.91
CA VAL A 213 -6.34 -28.74 -1.99
C VAL A 213 -7.83 -29.12 -1.94
N LYS A 214 -8.67 -28.18 -1.51
CA LYS A 214 -10.13 -28.35 -1.42
C LYS A 214 -10.83 -28.13 -2.77
N HIS A 215 -10.34 -27.12 -3.48
CA HIS A 215 -10.85 -26.77 -4.80
C HIS A 215 -9.72 -26.24 -5.67
N LEU A 216 -9.69 -26.66 -6.94
CA LEU A 216 -8.76 -26.12 -7.93
C LEU A 216 -9.45 -26.07 -9.28
N SER A 217 -9.75 -24.84 -9.73
CA SER A 217 -10.32 -24.54 -11.02
C SER A 217 -9.41 -23.59 -11.78
N LYS A 218 -9.07 -23.92 -13.01
CA LYS A 218 -8.21 -23.09 -13.88
C LYS A 218 -8.79 -23.05 -15.29
N HIS A 219 -9.36 -21.89 -15.64
CA HIS A 219 -9.97 -21.67 -16.96
C HIS A 219 -9.14 -20.74 -17.87
N GLY A 220 -8.14 -20.05 -17.33
CA GLY A 220 -7.24 -19.15 -18.08
C GLY A 220 -5.96 -19.83 -18.57
N THR A 221 -5.02 -19.04 -19.08
CA THR A 221 -3.72 -19.51 -19.59
C THR A 221 -2.68 -19.60 -18.48
N GLY A 222 -1.86 -20.66 -18.49
CA GLY A 222 -0.82 -20.92 -17.49
C GLY A 222 -1.11 -22.17 -16.65
N VAL A 223 -0.22 -22.47 -15.71
CA VAL A 223 -0.29 -23.66 -14.87
C VAL A 223 -0.46 -23.29 -13.39
N VAL A 224 -1.09 -24.20 -12.65
CA VAL A 224 -1.12 -24.19 -11.17
C VAL A 224 -0.29 -25.37 -10.70
N LYS A 225 0.68 -25.11 -9.82
CA LYS A 225 1.56 -26.16 -9.29
C LYS A 225 2.00 -25.85 -7.85
N PRO A 226 2.28 -26.86 -7.04
CA PRO A 226 3.04 -26.68 -5.80
C PRO A 226 4.49 -26.28 -6.11
N GLU A 227 5.12 -25.59 -5.16
CA GLU A 227 6.57 -25.29 -5.20
C GLU A 227 7.39 -26.39 -4.54
#